data_957052e79a1c8a1ae7c60a929061eb94
#
_entry.id   957052e79a1c8a1ae7c60a929061eb94
#
_cell.length_a   1.000
_cell.length_b   1.000
_cell.length_c   1.000
_cell.angle_alpha   90.00
_cell.angle_beta   90.00
_cell.angle_gamma   90.00
#
_symmetry.space_group_name_H-M   'P 1'
#
loop_
_entity.id
_entity.type
_entity.pdbx_description
1 polymer ?
#
loop_
_entity_poly.entity_id
_entity_poly.type
_entity_poly.pdbx_seq_one_letter_code
_entity_poly.pdbx_strand_id
1 'polypeptide(L)'
;MTLETFEQFARQRLDHNRQRLALKEQQEQRLTITYDGGQFKVTVELMALLATWPADELLYLVDNYDNPVKIVDACDMLLRCRQRWYEVMNDWHNQHAELKKVRRVEQL
;
A
#
# COMPACT_ATOMS: atom_id res chain seq x y z
N MET A 1 -11.83 -5.09 -38.40
CA MET A 1 -10.63 -4.90 -37.55
C MET A 1 -9.47 -5.71 -38.15
N THR A 2 -8.36 -5.05 -38.44
CA THR A 2 -7.19 -5.74 -38.96
C THR A 2 -6.41 -6.42 -37.82
N LEU A 3 -5.60 -7.41 -38.15
CA LEU A 3 -4.74 -8.09 -37.17
C LEU A 3 -3.80 -7.11 -36.46
N GLU A 4 -3.24 -6.14 -37.18
CA GLU A 4 -2.38 -5.10 -36.61
C GLU A 4 -3.11 -4.24 -35.57
N THR A 5 -4.36 -3.85 -35.84
CA THR A 5 -5.18 -3.07 -34.89
C THR A 5 -5.46 -3.86 -33.63
N PHE A 6 -5.73 -5.16 -33.78
CA PHE A 6 -5.93 -6.05 -32.64
C PHE A 6 -4.67 -6.19 -31.79
N GLU A 7 -3.51 -6.36 -32.42
CA GLU A 7 -2.22 -6.45 -31.74
C GLU A 7 -1.90 -5.16 -30.99
N GLN A 8 -2.13 -3.98 -31.58
CA GLN A 8 -1.94 -2.69 -30.95
C GLN A 8 -2.84 -2.54 -29.72
N PHE A 9 -4.10 -2.91 -29.84
CA PHE A 9 -5.06 -2.87 -28.77
C PHE A 9 -4.64 -3.78 -27.61
N ALA A 10 -4.18 -4.99 -27.91
CA ALA A 10 -3.68 -5.93 -26.91
C ALA A 10 -2.43 -5.41 -26.18
N ARG A 11 -1.50 -4.78 -26.92
CA ARG A 11 -0.29 -4.16 -26.34
C ARG A 11 -0.63 -3.02 -25.38
N GLN A 12 -1.53 -2.11 -25.77
CA GLN A 12 -1.98 -1.01 -24.94
C GLN A 12 -2.58 -1.52 -23.63
N ARG A 13 -3.41 -2.53 -23.73
CA ARG A 13 -4.04 -3.15 -22.57
C ARG A 13 -3.01 -3.77 -21.62
N LEU A 14 -2.03 -4.46 -22.17
CA LEU A 14 -0.94 -5.06 -21.41
C LEU A 14 -0.07 -3.99 -20.72
N ASP A 15 0.22 -2.88 -21.40
CA ASP A 15 0.98 -1.77 -20.85
C ASP A 15 0.25 -1.10 -19.68
N HIS A 16 -1.05 -0.90 -19.78
CA HIS A 16 -1.86 -0.38 -18.69
C HIS A 16 -1.85 -1.31 -17.47
N ASN A 17 -1.96 -2.61 -17.70
CA ASN A 17 -1.87 -3.59 -16.62
C ASN A 17 -0.51 -3.58 -15.93
N ARG A 18 0.57 -3.46 -16.71
CA ARG A 18 1.93 -3.33 -16.16
C ARG A 18 2.09 -2.07 -15.34
N GLN A 19 1.57 -0.94 -15.83
CA GLN A 19 1.62 0.33 -15.12
C GLN A 19 0.86 0.26 -13.80
N ARG A 20 -0.32 -0.37 -13.78
CA ARG A 20 -1.10 -0.55 -12.56
C ARG A 20 -0.37 -1.43 -11.54
N LEU A 21 0.25 -2.52 -11.98
CA LEU A 21 1.02 -3.41 -11.13
C LEU A 21 2.27 -2.74 -10.58
N ALA A 22 2.99 -1.99 -11.42
CA ALA A 22 4.16 -1.23 -10.99
C ALA A 22 3.79 -0.18 -9.94
N LEU A 23 2.67 0.53 -10.15
CA LEU A 23 2.16 1.49 -9.19
C LEU A 23 1.81 0.82 -7.87
N LYS A 24 1.12 -0.30 -7.90
CA LYS A 24 0.77 -1.07 -6.71
C LYS A 24 2.01 -1.47 -5.91
N GLU A 25 3.01 -2.04 -6.58
CA GLU A 25 4.25 -2.46 -5.93
C GLU A 25 5.00 -1.28 -5.31
N GLN A 26 5.09 -0.18 -6.03
CA GLN A 26 5.73 1.05 -5.53
C GLN A 26 5.03 1.57 -4.28
N GLN A 27 3.69 1.62 -4.28
CA GLN A 27 2.93 2.14 -3.15
C GLN A 27 2.95 1.17 -1.95
N GLU A 28 2.88 -0.14 -2.20
CA GLU A 28 2.98 -1.14 -1.13
C GLU A 28 4.32 -1.07 -0.39
N GLN A 29 5.42 -0.78 -1.09
CA GLN A 29 6.73 -0.59 -0.46
C GLN A 29 6.76 0.62 0.49
N ARG A 30 5.95 1.62 0.25
CA ARG A 30 5.82 2.80 1.10
C ARG A 30 5.02 2.53 2.37
N LEU A 31 4.21 1.46 2.39
CA LEU A 31 3.41 1.05 3.53
C LEU A 31 4.27 0.34 4.59
N THR A 32 5.29 1.03 5.04
CA THR A 32 6.22 0.54 6.06
C THR A 32 6.52 1.67 7.04
N ILE A 33 6.55 1.35 8.33
CA ILE A 33 6.96 2.29 9.38
C ILE A 33 8.09 1.67 10.21
N THR A 34 8.90 2.53 10.79
CA THR A 34 9.87 2.13 11.82
C THR A 34 9.33 2.56 13.17
N TYR A 35 9.20 1.62 14.09
CA TYR A 35 8.69 1.87 15.43
C TYR A 35 9.44 1.03 16.46
N ASP A 36 9.89 1.67 17.55
CA ASP A 36 10.65 1.02 18.62
C ASP A 36 11.83 0.15 18.13
N GLY A 37 12.49 0.60 17.06
CA GLY A 37 13.62 -0.08 16.47
C GLY A 37 13.27 -1.22 15.50
N GLY A 38 12.00 -1.51 15.28
CA GLY A 38 11.53 -2.50 14.32
C GLY A 38 10.91 -1.88 13.09
N GLN A 39 10.97 -2.59 11.96
CA GLN A 39 10.28 -2.22 10.74
C GLN A 39 9.02 -3.06 10.57
N PHE A 40 7.89 -2.39 10.38
CA PHE A 40 6.58 -3.05 10.28
C PHE A 40 5.88 -2.66 8.98
N LYS A 41 5.28 -3.64 8.33
CA LYS A 41 4.40 -3.39 7.21
C LYS A 41 3.06 -2.90 7.74
N VAL A 42 2.58 -1.76 7.22
CA VAL A 42 1.29 -1.19 7.59
C VAL A 42 0.20 -1.94 6.85
N THR A 43 -0.59 -2.71 7.57
CA THR A 43 -1.71 -3.49 7.04
C THR A 43 -2.97 -3.20 7.82
N VAL A 44 -4.12 -3.53 7.24
CA VAL A 44 -5.41 -3.42 7.93
C VAL A 44 -5.43 -4.33 9.17
N GLU A 45 -4.84 -5.51 9.08
CA GLU A 45 -4.76 -6.47 10.18
C GLU A 45 -3.93 -5.93 11.33
N LEU A 46 -2.79 -5.31 11.05
CA LEU A 46 -1.96 -4.69 12.08
C LEU A 46 -2.71 -3.54 12.77
N MET A 47 -3.35 -2.67 11.98
CA MET A 47 -4.12 -1.56 12.53
C MET A 47 -5.31 -2.03 13.39
N ALA A 48 -5.98 -3.09 12.97
CA ALA A 48 -7.07 -3.70 13.74
C ALA A 48 -6.57 -4.27 15.07
N LEU A 49 -5.42 -4.96 15.06
CA LEU A 49 -4.79 -5.49 16.27
C LEU A 49 -4.45 -4.36 17.24
N LEU A 50 -3.81 -3.31 16.76
CA LEU A 50 -3.42 -2.16 17.58
C LEU A 50 -4.63 -1.43 18.16
N ALA A 51 -5.71 -1.33 17.40
CA ALA A 51 -6.94 -0.66 17.83
C ALA A 51 -7.68 -1.42 18.96
N THR A 52 -7.53 -2.74 18.99
CA THR A 52 -8.22 -3.61 19.95
C THR A 52 -7.35 -4.03 21.14
N TRP A 53 -6.03 -3.72 21.10
CA TRP A 53 -5.13 -4.12 22.17
C TRP A 53 -5.37 -3.29 23.44
N PRO A 54 -5.47 -3.93 24.61
CA PRO A 54 -5.68 -3.20 25.87
C PRO A 54 -4.50 -2.26 26.18
N ALA A 55 -4.81 -1.02 26.56
CA ALA A 55 -3.80 0.02 26.78
C ALA A 55 -2.84 -0.29 27.95
N ASP A 56 -3.27 -1.13 28.90
CA ASP A 56 -2.50 -1.52 30.09
C ASP A 56 -1.70 -2.81 29.90
N GLU A 57 -1.78 -3.44 28.73
CA GLU A 57 -1.07 -4.67 28.44
C GLU A 57 0.11 -4.42 27.49
N LEU A 58 1.21 -5.11 27.75
CA LEU A 58 2.37 -5.07 26.86
C LEU A 58 2.08 -5.86 25.59
N LEU A 59 2.50 -5.31 24.47
CA LEU A 59 2.35 -5.94 23.16
C LEU A 59 3.74 -6.28 22.62
N TYR A 60 3.90 -7.50 22.13
CA TYR A 60 5.09 -7.92 21.40
C TYR A 60 4.72 -8.24 19.97
N LEU A 61 5.40 -7.62 19.02
CA LEU A 61 5.21 -7.86 17.59
C LEU A 61 6.51 -8.34 16.97
N VAL A 62 6.38 -9.21 15.97
CA VAL A 62 7.53 -9.61 15.16
C VAL A 62 7.60 -8.69 13.95
N ASP A 63 8.75 -8.06 13.75
CA ASP A 63 8.93 -7.11 12.65
C ASP A 63 9.22 -7.81 11.32
N ASN A 64 9.46 -7.02 10.26
CA ASN A 64 9.72 -7.55 8.92
C ASN A 64 11.00 -8.40 8.82
N TYR A 65 11.89 -8.29 9.79
CA TYR A 65 13.15 -9.03 9.87
C TYR A 65 13.11 -10.16 10.89
N ASP A 66 11.93 -10.57 11.30
CA ASP A 66 11.70 -11.66 12.26
C ASP A 66 12.26 -11.40 13.66
N ASN A 67 12.37 -10.14 14.04
CA ASN A 67 12.82 -9.75 15.37
C ASN A 67 11.61 -9.43 16.27
N PRO A 68 11.57 -9.91 17.51
CA PRO A 68 10.54 -9.54 18.45
C PRO A 68 10.76 -8.10 18.94
N VAL A 69 9.72 -7.28 18.87
CA VAL A 69 9.77 -5.87 19.28
C VAL A 69 8.72 -5.63 20.34
N LYS A 70 9.12 -5.00 21.41
CA LYS A 70 8.22 -4.62 22.50
C LYS A 70 7.58 -3.28 22.17
N ILE A 71 6.25 -3.27 22.10
CA ILE A 71 5.47 -2.08 21.82
C ILE A 71 4.88 -1.57 23.13
N VAL A 72 5.35 -0.42 23.58
CA VAL A 72 4.94 0.16 24.86
C VAL A 72 3.63 0.92 24.72
N ASP A 73 3.41 1.59 23.57
CA ASP A 73 2.23 2.40 23.31
C ASP A 73 1.58 2.01 21.98
N ALA A 74 0.62 1.08 22.07
CA ALA A 74 -0.11 0.61 20.88
C ALA A 74 -0.95 1.72 20.24
N CYS A 75 -1.48 2.66 21.03
CA CYS A 75 -2.25 3.79 20.51
C CYS A 75 -1.39 4.73 19.67
N ASP A 76 -0.18 5.03 20.10
CA ASP A 76 0.75 5.87 19.35
C ASP A 76 1.20 5.17 18.07
N MET A 77 1.51 3.89 18.15
CA MET A 77 1.87 3.09 16.96
C MET A 77 0.71 3.07 15.95
N LEU A 78 -0.52 2.90 16.42
CA LEU A 78 -1.72 2.92 15.56
C LEU A 78 -1.84 4.28 14.84
N LEU A 79 -1.62 5.37 15.56
CA LEU A 79 -1.69 6.71 14.97
C LEU A 79 -0.68 6.87 13.84
N ARG A 80 0.54 6.40 14.03
CA ARG A 80 1.59 6.43 13.00
C ARG A 80 1.25 5.55 11.81
N CYS A 81 0.71 4.36 12.07
CA CYS A 81 0.23 3.48 11.00
C CYS A 81 -0.87 4.15 10.17
N ARG A 82 -1.83 4.78 10.81
CA ARG A 82 -2.92 5.49 10.12
C ARG A 82 -2.40 6.64 9.28
N GLN A 83 -1.48 7.44 9.80
CA GLN A 83 -0.87 8.55 9.05
C GLN A 83 -0.20 8.05 7.78
N ARG A 84 0.62 7.00 7.88
CA ARG A 84 1.30 6.41 6.73
C ARG A 84 0.30 5.83 5.74
N TRP A 85 -0.71 5.14 6.23
CA TRP A 85 -1.78 4.58 5.41
C TRP A 85 -2.49 5.65 4.58
N TYR A 86 -2.93 6.74 5.22
CA TYR A 86 -3.62 7.83 4.51
C TYR A 86 -2.73 8.52 3.48
N GLU A 87 -1.49 8.80 3.82
CA GLU A 87 -0.54 9.40 2.87
C GLU A 87 -0.38 8.54 1.61
N VAL A 88 -0.12 7.25 1.81
CA VAL A 88 0.14 6.33 0.70
C VAL A 88 -1.13 6.07 -0.10
N MET A 89 -2.25 5.81 0.56
CA MET A 89 -3.51 5.52 -0.12
C MET A 89 -4.05 6.73 -0.88
N ASN A 90 -3.91 7.93 -0.33
CA ASN A 90 -4.32 9.15 -1.00
C ASN A 90 -3.51 9.37 -2.29
N ASP A 91 -2.20 9.22 -2.20
CA ASP A 91 -1.30 9.33 -3.35
C ASP A 91 -1.58 8.24 -4.40
N TRP A 92 -1.72 7.00 -3.96
CA TRP A 92 -2.05 5.88 -4.84
C TRP A 92 -3.38 6.10 -5.55
N HIS A 93 -4.41 6.52 -4.82
CA HIS A 93 -5.73 6.81 -5.40
C HIS A 93 -5.63 7.88 -6.49
N ASN A 94 -4.88 8.95 -6.24
CA ASN A 94 -4.70 10.04 -7.20
C ASN A 94 -3.95 9.56 -8.45
N GLN A 95 -2.89 8.80 -8.30
CA GLN A 95 -2.14 8.25 -9.43
C GLN A 95 -2.95 7.24 -10.22
N HIS A 96 -3.74 6.41 -9.53
CA HIS A 96 -4.65 5.47 -10.19
C HIS A 96 -5.72 6.20 -11.02
N ALA A 97 -6.25 7.31 -10.49
CA ALA A 97 -7.22 8.15 -11.21
C ALA A 97 -6.59 8.74 -12.49
N GLU A 98 -5.33 9.16 -12.43
CA GLU A 98 -4.60 9.65 -13.60
C GLU A 98 -4.41 8.55 -14.66
N LEU A 99 -4.07 7.34 -14.26
CA LEU A 99 -3.97 6.21 -15.19
C LEU A 99 -5.30 5.92 -15.88
N LYS A 100 -6.41 6.01 -15.17
CA LYS A 100 -7.76 5.86 -15.76
C LYS A 100 -8.06 6.91 -16.80
N LYS A 101 -7.69 8.17 -16.55
CA LYS A 101 -7.89 9.27 -17.50
C LYS A 101 -7.10 9.03 -18.78
N VAL A 102 -5.84 8.66 -18.69
CA VAL A 102 -4.99 8.34 -19.84
C VAL A 102 -5.61 7.21 -20.67
N ARG A 103 -6.07 6.16 -20.01
CA ARG A 103 -6.75 5.03 -20.67
C ARG A 103 -8.00 5.47 -21.44
N ARG A 104 -8.81 6.36 -20.85
CA ARG A 104 -10.01 6.89 -21.53
C ARG A 104 -9.66 7.66 -22.79
N VAL A 105 -8.65 8.52 -22.72
CA VAL A 105 -8.19 9.30 -23.89
C VAL A 105 -7.70 8.39 -25.00
N GLU A 106 -6.96 7.35 -24.68
CA GLU A 106 -6.45 6.39 -25.66
C GLU A 106 -7.56 5.55 -26.32
N GLN A 107 -8.68 5.35 -25.63
CA GLN A 107 -9.85 4.63 -26.16
C GLN A 107 -10.74 5.48 -27.05
N LEU A 108 -10.60 6.79 -27.02
CA LEU A 108 -11.34 7.69 -27.90
C LEU A 108 -10.69 7.79 -29.29
#